data_d7e5993a37c02e96c20b0b00f8c3574d
#
_entry.id   d7e5993a37c02e96c20b0b00f8c3574d
#
_cell.length_a   1.000
_cell.length_b   1.000
_cell.length_c   1.000
_cell.angle_alpha   90.00
_cell.angle_beta   90.00
_cell.angle_gamma   90.00
#
_symmetry.space_group_name_H-M   'P 1'
#
loop_
_entity.id
_entity.type
_entity.pdbx_description
1 polymer ?
#
loop_
_entity_poly.entity_id
_entity_poly.type
_entity_poly.pdbx_seq_one_letter_code
_entity_poly.pdbx_strand_id
1 'polypeptide(L)'
;HEVGHALGAALTPGSEPVHKISNIPRGLAALGYTQQRPTEDRYLMSTTELLGKIDVLLGGRVAEQITFDSVTTGAGNDLMRATDIARAMIVEYGMGETLGLSTYPRQRSPVFLQSEQGFGGGKDYSDDTAAMVDAETKKILEDRSKHVTELLTSHKEKLVAIAERLLEKEVIFEDEFMAMVSVEPAAA
;
A
#
# COMPACT_ATOMS: atom_id res chain seq x y z
N HIS A 1 4.24 -5.13 11.51
CA HIS A 1 4.02 -4.07 10.52
C HIS A 1 4.93 -4.25 9.32
N GLU A 2 6.26 -4.05 9.47
CA GLU A 2 7.23 -4.13 8.36
C GLU A 2 7.23 -5.50 7.65
N VAL A 3 7.10 -6.59 8.40
CA VAL A 3 6.98 -7.94 7.83
C VAL A 3 5.67 -8.10 7.04
N GLY A 4 4.60 -7.41 7.45
CA GLY A 4 3.34 -7.37 6.71
C GLY A 4 3.51 -6.77 5.31
N HIS A 5 4.22 -5.64 5.20
CA HIS A 5 4.56 -5.04 3.91
C HIS A 5 5.42 -5.99 3.06
N ALA A 6 6.46 -6.56 3.66
CA ALA A 6 7.39 -7.46 2.97
C ALA A 6 6.70 -8.73 2.45
N LEU A 7 5.90 -9.37 3.30
CA LEU A 7 5.17 -10.58 2.92
C LEU A 7 4.09 -10.28 1.88
N GLY A 8 3.38 -9.15 2.03
CA GLY A 8 2.46 -8.64 1.00
C GLY A 8 3.15 -8.47 -0.34
N ALA A 9 4.34 -7.87 -0.38
CA ALA A 9 5.11 -7.71 -1.61
C ALA A 9 5.55 -9.04 -2.21
N ALA A 10 6.08 -9.96 -1.39
CA ALA A 10 6.57 -11.26 -1.88
C ALA A 10 5.47 -12.17 -2.43
N LEU A 11 4.25 -12.02 -1.91
CA LEU A 11 3.10 -12.86 -2.29
C LEU A 11 2.20 -12.21 -3.36
N THR A 12 2.40 -10.93 -3.68
CA THR A 12 1.63 -10.23 -4.70
C THR A 12 2.36 -10.26 -6.05
N PRO A 13 1.82 -10.90 -7.08
CA PRO A 13 2.45 -10.97 -8.40
C PRO A 13 2.72 -9.58 -8.99
N GLY A 14 3.91 -9.37 -9.53
CA GLY A 14 4.30 -8.11 -10.14
C GLY A 14 4.72 -7.00 -9.17
N SER A 15 4.72 -7.28 -7.86
CA SER A 15 5.28 -6.37 -6.86
C SER A 15 6.81 -6.29 -6.96
N GLU A 16 7.35 -5.15 -6.54
CA GLU A 16 8.79 -4.96 -6.48
C GLU A 16 9.42 -5.87 -5.42
N PRO A 17 10.58 -6.51 -5.69
CA PRO A 17 11.21 -7.41 -4.74
C PRO A 17 11.64 -6.68 -3.46
N VAL A 18 11.52 -7.38 -2.35
CA VAL A 18 11.95 -6.89 -1.03
C VAL A 18 13.46 -7.05 -0.94
N HIS A 19 14.17 -5.95 -0.85
CA HIS A 19 15.63 -5.94 -0.71
C HIS A 19 16.07 -6.14 0.74
N LYS A 20 15.35 -5.50 1.68
CA LYS A 20 15.63 -5.66 3.10
C LYS A 20 14.47 -5.19 3.98
N ILE A 21 14.37 -5.77 5.17
CA ILE A 21 13.45 -5.39 6.23
C ILE A 21 14.29 -4.98 7.44
N SER A 22 13.91 -3.90 8.13
CA SER A 22 14.61 -3.44 9.33
C SER A 22 13.63 -2.90 10.36
N ASN A 23 13.85 -3.23 11.63
CA ASN A 23 13.14 -2.64 12.76
C ASN A 23 13.97 -1.53 13.45
N ILE A 24 15.13 -1.17 12.89
CA ILE A 24 15.95 -0.08 13.41
C ILE A 24 15.30 1.25 13.07
N PRO A 25 14.98 2.10 14.06
CA PRO A 25 14.36 3.39 13.83
C PRO A 25 15.23 4.30 12.95
N ARG A 26 14.62 4.96 11.98
CA ARG A 26 15.25 6.03 11.19
C ARG A 26 14.59 7.36 11.52
N GLY A 27 15.14 8.09 12.49
CA GLY A 27 14.62 9.38 12.94
C GLY A 27 13.39 9.27 13.84
N LEU A 28 12.68 10.40 14.04
CA LEU A 28 11.60 10.51 15.03
C LEU A 28 10.26 9.88 14.58
N ALA A 29 10.12 9.47 13.33
CA ALA A 29 8.82 9.08 12.76
C ALA A 29 8.76 7.66 12.16
N ALA A 30 9.88 6.95 11.99
CA ALA A 30 9.90 5.61 11.42
C ALA A 30 10.53 4.63 12.41
N LEU A 31 9.70 3.72 12.95
CA LEU A 31 10.12 2.67 13.88
C LEU A 31 10.78 1.48 13.19
N GLY A 32 10.66 1.40 11.87
CA GLY A 32 11.23 0.39 11.01
C GLY A 32 11.04 0.79 9.55
N TYR A 33 11.45 -0.05 8.62
CA TYR A 33 11.17 0.13 7.20
C TYR A 33 11.37 -1.16 6.40
N THR A 34 10.55 -1.32 5.38
CA THR A 34 10.72 -2.32 4.33
C THR A 34 11.19 -1.63 3.06
N GLN A 35 12.36 -2.03 2.57
CA GLN A 35 12.94 -1.47 1.35
C GLN A 35 12.67 -2.40 0.17
N GLN A 36 11.92 -1.91 -0.79
CA GLN A 36 11.76 -2.51 -2.10
C GLN A 36 12.72 -1.85 -3.09
N ARG A 37 13.18 -2.60 -4.08
CA ARG A 37 14.05 -2.09 -5.14
C ARG A 37 13.37 -2.29 -6.48
N PRO A 38 13.08 -1.20 -7.23
CA PRO A 38 12.61 -1.33 -8.60
C PRO A 38 13.62 -2.11 -9.43
N THR A 39 13.14 -3.09 -10.19
CA THR A 39 13.98 -3.90 -11.09
C THR A 39 14.17 -3.23 -12.44
N GLU A 40 13.27 -2.32 -12.81
CA GLU A 40 13.29 -1.59 -14.08
C GLU A 40 12.70 -0.19 -13.92
N ASP A 41 13.13 0.76 -14.75
CA ASP A 41 12.47 2.07 -14.89
C ASP A 41 11.15 1.89 -15.64
N ARG A 42 10.06 1.64 -14.92
CA ARG A 42 8.74 1.47 -15.51
C ARG A 42 8.01 2.81 -15.60
N TYR A 43 7.76 3.25 -16.82
CA TYR A 43 7.00 4.48 -17.11
C TYR A 43 5.48 4.26 -17.14
N LEU A 44 5.03 3.00 -17.31
CA LEU A 44 3.62 2.64 -17.38
C LEU A 44 3.30 1.56 -16.35
N MET A 45 2.17 1.71 -15.67
CA MET A 45 1.67 0.75 -14.70
C MET A 45 0.27 0.28 -15.09
N SER A 46 0.05 -1.02 -15.03
CA SER A 46 -1.25 -1.64 -15.22
C SER A 46 -2.13 -1.49 -13.97
N THR A 47 -3.44 -1.71 -14.13
CA THR A 47 -4.38 -1.76 -13.01
C THR A 47 -3.95 -2.79 -11.96
N THR A 48 -3.48 -3.97 -12.40
CA THR A 48 -3.02 -5.02 -11.49
C THR A 48 -1.83 -4.58 -10.65
N GLU A 49 -0.87 -3.88 -11.25
CA GLU A 49 0.30 -3.37 -10.53
C GLU A 49 -0.06 -2.27 -9.52
N LEU A 50 -1.01 -1.39 -9.87
CA LEU A 50 -1.50 -0.36 -8.94
C LEU A 50 -2.25 -0.97 -7.76
N LEU A 51 -3.10 -1.97 -8.01
CA LEU A 51 -3.78 -2.73 -6.94
C LEU A 51 -2.77 -3.47 -6.07
N GLY A 52 -1.74 -4.08 -6.65
CA GLY A 52 -0.66 -4.72 -5.91
C GLY A 52 0.11 -3.75 -5.01
N LYS A 53 0.34 -2.50 -5.46
CA LYS A 53 0.94 -1.46 -4.60
C LYS A 53 0.03 -1.12 -3.42
N ILE A 54 -1.28 -1.07 -3.62
CA ILE A 54 -2.25 -0.87 -2.53
C ILE A 54 -2.15 -2.04 -1.54
N ASP A 55 -2.06 -3.28 -2.02
CA ASP A 55 -1.92 -4.47 -1.17
C ASP A 55 -0.70 -4.41 -0.27
N VAL A 56 0.45 -4.05 -0.85
CA VAL A 56 1.70 -3.89 -0.09
C VAL A 56 1.53 -2.82 0.99
N LEU A 57 0.94 -1.66 0.65
CA LEU A 57 0.70 -0.57 1.62
C LEU A 57 -0.25 -0.98 2.74
N LEU A 58 -1.29 -1.77 2.44
CA LEU A 58 -2.22 -2.28 3.45
C LEU A 58 -1.62 -3.39 4.31
N GLY A 59 -0.57 -4.07 3.83
CA GLY A 59 0.05 -5.23 4.47
C GLY A 59 0.46 -5.00 5.92
N GLY A 60 1.07 -3.85 6.23
CA GLY A 60 1.49 -3.51 7.59
C GLY A 60 0.31 -3.40 8.55
N ARG A 61 -0.73 -2.67 8.15
CA ARG A 61 -1.97 -2.49 8.93
C ARG A 61 -2.70 -3.81 9.18
N VAL A 62 -2.84 -4.62 8.14
CA VAL A 62 -3.51 -5.92 8.22
C VAL A 62 -2.72 -6.88 9.11
N ALA A 63 -1.38 -6.89 9.01
CA ALA A 63 -0.53 -7.70 9.88
C ALA A 63 -0.72 -7.38 11.36
N GLU A 64 -0.82 -6.09 11.73
CA GLU A 64 -1.16 -5.68 13.10
C GLU A 64 -2.51 -6.25 13.53
N GLN A 65 -3.53 -6.09 12.70
CA GLN A 65 -4.89 -6.51 13.02
C GLN A 65 -5.01 -8.02 13.23
N ILE A 66 -4.45 -8.85 12.35
CA ILE A 66 -4.55 -10.32 12.48
C ILE A 66 -3.67 -10.91 13.58
N THR A 67 -2.65 -10.14 14.04
CA THR A 67 -1.70 -10.59 15.06
C THR A 67 -2.12 -10.16 16.46
N PHE A 68 -2.54 -8.90 16.62
CA PHE A 68 -2.79 -8.28 17.91
C PHE A 68 -4.26 -7.93 18.16
N ASP A 69 -5.15 -8.18 17.19
CA ASP A 69 -6.57 -7.72 17.21
C ASP A 69 -6.67 -6.20 17.50
N SER A 70 -5.65 -5.47 17.14
CA SER A 70 -5.52 -4.04 17.38
C SER A 70 -4.73 -3.40 16.25
N VAL A 71 -4.83 -2.10 16.12
CA VAL A 71 -4.18 -1.32 15.06
C VAL A 71 -3.60 -0.05 15.66
N THR A 72 -2.46 0.38 15.11
CA THR A 72 -1.75 1.56 15.56
C THR A 72 -1.87 2.73 14.57
N THR A 73 -1.43 3.90 14.99
CA THR A 73 -1.32 5.08 14.12
C THR A 73 -0.18 4.97 13.12
N GLY A 74 0.70 3.96 13.26
CA GLY A 74 1.87 3.76 12.40
C GLY A 74 1.52 3.61 10.91
N ALA A 75 0.36 3.00 10.62
CA ALA A 75 -0.11 2.83 9.24
C ALA A 75 -0.70 4.09 8.58
N GLY A 76 -0.68 5.26 9.26
CA GLY A 76 -1.36 6.46 8.74
C GLY A 76 -0.83 6.93 7.37
N ASN A 77 0.48 6.89 7.17
CA ASN A 77 1.10 7.26 5.89
C ASN A 77 0.77 6.24 4.78
N ASP A 78 0.79 4.95 5.09
CA ASP A 78 0.49 3.91 4.12
C ASP A 78 -0.96 3.97 3.66
N LEU A 79 -1.89 4.21 4.59
CA LEU A 79 -3.31 4.41 4.27
C LEU A 79 -3.53 5.65 3.40
N MET A 80 -2.82 6.74 3.67
CA MET A 80 -2.89 7.95 2.84
C MET A 80 -2.40 7.65 1.41
N ARG A 81 -1.24 7.01 1.25
CA ARG A 81 -0.70 6.63 -0.06
C ARG A 81 -1.59 5.63 -0.80
N ALA A 82 -2.14 4.63 -0.11
CA ALA A 82 -3.09 3.68 -0.69
C ALA A 82 -4.35 4.40 -1.22
N THR A 83 -4.86 5.37 -0.46
CA THR A 83 -6.00 6.20 -0.85
C THR A 83 -5.68 7.06 -2.06
N ASP A 84 -4.49 7.67 -2.10
CA ASP A 84 -4.05 8.49 -3.24
C ASP A 84 -3.92 7.65 -4.52
N ILE A 85 -3.39 6.42 -4.44
CA ILE A 85 -3.31 5.50 -5.58
C ILE A 85 -4.71 5.11 -6.05
N ALA A 86 -5.59 4.66 -5.15
CA ALA A 86 -6.96 4.26 -5.50
C ALA A 86 -7.73 5.43 -6.16
N ARG A 87 -7.56 6.65 -5.61
CA ARG A 87 -8.18 7.83 -6.17
C ARG A 87 -7.62 8.20 -7.56
N ALA A 88 -6.30 8.11 -7.74
CA ALA A 88 -5.66 8.38 -9.05
C ALA A 88 -6.12 7.36 -10.11
N MET A 89 -6.30 6.10 -9.75
CA MET A 89 -6.86 5.07 -10.65
C MET A 89 -8.21 5.50 -11.23
N ILE A 90 -9.06 6.10 -10.41
CA ILE A 90 -10.41 6.53 -10.79
C ILE A 90 -10.34 7.85 -11.57
N VAL A 91 -9.72 8.90 -11.01
CA VAL A 91 -9.87 10.27 -11.53
C VAL A 91 -8.81 10.64 -12.58
N GLU A 92 -7.63 10.03 -12.56
CA GLU A 92 -6.53 10.37 -13.46
C GLU A 92 -6.37 9.37 -14.59
N TYR A 93 -6.56 8.06 -14.32
CA TYR A 93 -6.27 7.00 -15.29
C TYR A 93 -7.51 6.36 -15.91
N GLY A 94 -8.72 6.73 -15.46
CA GLY A 94 -9.97 6.19 -15.99
C GLY A 94 -10.10 4.67 -15.79
N MET A 95 -9.55 4.16 -14.68
CA MET A 95 -9.56 2.74 -14.33
C MET A 95 -10.70 2.37 -13.39
N GLY A 96 -11.60 3.31 -13.09
CA GLY A 96 -12.79 3.08 -12.25
C GLY A 96 -13.90 2.36 -13.00
N GLU A 97 -14.73 1.60 -12.29
CA GLU A 97 -15.89 0.91 -12.83
C GLU A 97 -17.09 1.87 -13.04
N THR A 98 -17.28 2.80 -12.10
CA THR A 98 -18.45 3.68 -12.06
C THR A 98 -18.32 4.87 -13.01
N LEU A 99 -17.16 5.53 -13.01
CA LEU A 99 -16.88 6.70 -13.85
C LEU A 99 -16.29 6.33 -15.22
N GLY A 100 -15.86 5.08 -15.39
CA GLY A 100 -15.36 4.52 -16.65
C GLY A 100 -14.16 5.32 -17.18
N LEU A 101 -14.21 5.65 -18.48
CA LEU A 101 -13.11 6.30 -19.19
C LEU A 101 -13.01 7.83 -18.95
N SER A 102 -13.90 8.39 -18.11
CA SER A 102 -13.83 9.82 -17.77
C SER A 102 -12.66 10.10 -16.84
N THR A 103 -11.91 11.16 -17.13
CA THR A 103 -10.81 11.61 -16.27
C THR A 103 -11.10 13.00 -15.70
N TYR A 104 -10.69 13.20 -14.46
CA TYR A 104 -10.91 14.44 -13.71
C TYR A 104 -9.60 14.86 -13.01
N PRO A 105 -8.55 15.20 -13.79
CA PRO A 105 -7.26 15.53 -13.23
C PRO A 105 -7.37 16.73 -12.30
N ARG A 106 -6.66 16.70 -11.16
CA ARG A 106 -6.54 17.86 -10.30
C ARG A 106 -5.87 18.98 -11.10
N GLN A 107 -6.53 20.15 -11.23
CA GLN A 107 -5.82 21.33 -11.71
C GLN A 107 -4.64 21.59 -10.78
N ARG A 108 -3.43 21.40 -11.30
CA ARG A 108 -2.23 21.95 -10.68
C ARG A 108 -2.29 23.44 -10.92
N SER A 109 -2.90 24.20 -10.01
CA SER A 109 -2.80 25.66 -10.05
C SER A 109 -1.31 26.01 -10.10
N PRO A 110 -0.86 26.73 -11.12
CA PRO A 110 0.53 27.17 -11.16
C PRO A 110 0.74 28.05 -9.92
N VAL A 111 1.69 27.70 -9.10
CA VAL A 111 2.05 28.35 -7.82
C VAL A 111 2.36 29.86 -8.00
N PHE A 112 2.48 30.33 -9.23
CA PHE A 112 2.88 31.69 -9.58
C PHE A 112 1.74 32.68 -9.77
N LEU A 113 0.46 32.28 -9.72
CA LEU A 113 -0.69 33.14 -9.85
C LEU A 113 -1.61 33.05 -8.62
N GLN A 114 -1.04 33.25 -7.44
CA GLN A 114 -1.84 33.69 -6.30
C GLN A 114 -2.14 35.18 -6.46
N SER A 115 -3.06 35.50 -7.36
CA SER A 115 -3.77 36.80 -7.30
C SER A 115 -4.69 36.76 -6.09
N GLU A 116 -4.68 37.83 -5.34
CA GLU A 116 -5.39 38.11 -4.08
C GLU A 116 -6.93 38.06 -4.14
N GLN A 117 -7.53 37.24 -4.98
CA GLN A 117 -8.98 37.03 -4.96
C GLN A 117 -9.24 35.58 -4.60
N GLY A 118 -9.64 35.44 -3.35
CA GLY A 118 -9.90 34.24 -2.65
C GLY A 118 -10.94 33.33 -3.30
N PHE A 119 -11.03 32.17 -2.74
CA PHE A 119 -12.03 31.10 -2.91
C PHE A 119 -11.98 30.33 -4.21
N GLY A 120 -11.47 29.10 -4.09
CA GLY A 120 -11.87 28.04 -4.95
C GLY A 120 -10.75 27.22 -5.56
N GLY A 121 -10.01 26.46 -4.76
CA GLY A 121 -9.57 25.14 -5.21
C GLY A 121 -10.80 24.28 -5.43
N GLY A 122 -11.70 24.72 -6.34
CA GLY A 122 -12.94 24.03 -6.66
C GLY A 122 -12.61 22.67 -7.29
N LYS A 123 -13.34 21.64 -6.91
CA LYS A 123 -13.37 20.38 -7.65
C LYS A 123 -13.85 20.71 -9.06
N ASP A 124 -13.15 20.24 -10.08
CA ASP A 124 -13.56 20.44 -11.50
C ASP A 124 -14.75 19.56 -11.90
N TYR A 125 -15.46 18.96 -10.92
CA TYR A 125 -16.59 18.07 -11.13
C TYR A 125 -17.65 18.26 -10.03
N SER A 126 -18.89 17.85 -10.35
CA SER A 126 -20.06 17.98 -9.48
C SER A 126 -19.92 17.25 -8.14
N ASP A 127 -20.71 17.62 -7.15
CA ASP A 127 -20.75 16.94 -5.86
C ASP A 127 -21.21 15.49 -6.00
N ASP A 128 -22.08 15.20 -6.95
CA ASP A 128 -22.50 13.81 -7.25
C ASP A 128 -21.32 12.97 -7.78
N THR A 129 -20.52 13.53 -8.68
CA THR A 129 -19.28 12.88 -9.15
C THR A 129 -18.29 12.70 -8.01
N ALA A 130 -18.16 13.68 -7.11
CA ALA A 130 -17.32 13.56 -5.92
C ALA A 130 -17.76 12.41 -5.03
N ALA A 131 -19.05 12.26 -4.78
CA ALA A 131 -19.60 11.17 -3.98
C ALA A 131 -19.34 9.79 -4.65
N MET A 132 -19.43 9.70 -5.98
CA MET A 132 -19.09 8.48 -6.71
C MET A 132 -17.59 8.13 -6.58
N VAL A 133 -16.70 9.11 -6.74
CA VAL A 133 -15.24 8.92 -6.55
C VAL A 133 -14.95 8.44 -5.13
N ASP A 134 -15.54 9.05 -4.12
CA ASP A 134 -15.31 8.67 -2.73
C ASP A 134 -15.83 7.25 -2.43
N ALA A 135 -17.02 6.89 -2.95
CA ALA A 135 -17.59 5.56 -2.79
C ALA A 135 -16.74 4.48 -3.48
N GLU A 136 -16.28 4.73 -4.70
CA GLU A 136 -15.46 3.79 -5.46
C GLU A 136 -14.05 3.65 -4.87
N THR A 137 -13.44 4.76 -4.42
CA THR A 137 -12.16 4.74 -3.69
C THR A 137 -12.27 3.86 -2.44
N LYS A 138 -13.33 4.05 -1.66
CA LYS A 138 -13.60 3.23 -0.47
C LYS A 138 -13.77 1.76 -0.82
N LYS A 139 -14.53 1.44 -1.87
CA LYS A 139 -14.73 0.06 -2.36
C LYS A 139 -13.40 -0.60 -2.71
N ILE A 140 -12.54 0.07 -3.49
CA ILE A 140 -11.21 -0.46 -3.83
C ILE A 140 -10.42 -0.80 -2.57
N LEU A 141 -10.34 0.13 -1.61
CA LEU A 141 -9.57 -0.09 -0.37
C LEU A 141 -10.15 -1.23 0.48
N GLU A 142 -11.47 -1.35 0.58
CA GLU A 142 -12.13 -2.43 1.32
C GLU A 142 -11.91 -3.80 0.67
N ASP A 143 -12.03 -3.88 -0.66
CA ASP A 143 -11.81 -5.12 -1.41
C ASP A 143 -10.34 -5.57 -1.33
N ARG A 144 -9.39 -4.62 -1.44
CA ARG A 144 -7.96 -4.92 -1.27
C ARG A 144 -7.62 -5.30 0.17
N SER A 145 -8.21 -4.64 1.16
CA SER A 145 -8.03 -5.00 2.57
C SER A 145 -8.49 -6.44 2.86
N LYS A 146 -9.64 -6.86 2.33
CA LYS A 146 -10.10 -8.26 2.44
C LYS A 146 -9.12 -9.22 1.79
N HIS A 147 -8.69 -8.94 0.56
CA HIS A 147 -7.71 -9.75 -0.15
C HIS A 147 -6.41 -9.92 0.65
N VAL A 148 -5.84 -8.84 1.16
CA VAL A 148 -4.61 -8.87 1.96
C VAL A 148 -4.83 -9.61 3.29
N THR A 149 -6.02 -9.47 3.89
CA THR A 149 -6.37 -10.20 5.13
C THR A 149 -6.37 -11.71 4.88
N GLU A 150 -7.00 -12.18 3.81
CA GLU A 150 -7.00 -13.58 3.42
C GLU A 150 -5.58 -14.07 3.11
N LEU A 151 -4.81 -13.29 2.35
CA LEU A 151 -3.44 -13.60 1.98
C LEU A 151 -2.53 -13.76 3.20
N LEU A 152 -2.52 -12.78 4.12
CA LEU A 152 -1.67 -12.82 5.30
C LEU A 152 -2.16 -13.81 6.36
N THR A 153 -3.47 -14.06 6.46
CA THR A 153 -4.01 -15.07 7.37
C THR A 153 -3.59 -16.47 6.95
N SER A 154 -3.62 -16.79 5.64
CA SER A 154 -3.14 -18.07 5.13
C SER A 154 -1.62 -18.27 5.30
N HIS A 155 -0.87 -17.18 5.53
CA HIS A 155 0.58 -17.22 5.76
C HIS A 155 0.98 -16.72 7.16
N LYS A 156 0.06 -16.79 8.13
CA LYS A 156 0.27 -16.23 9.48
C LYS A 156 1.48 -16.84 10.19
N GLU A 157 1.74 -18.13 10.01
CA GLU A 157 2.91 -18.78 10.60
C GLU A 157 4.22 -18.19 10.06
N LYS A 158 4.30 -17.94 8.76
CA LYS A 158 5.46 -17.26 8.14
C LYS A 158 5.59 -15.82 8.62
N LEU A 159 4.48 -15.09 8.74
CA LEU A 159 4.46 -13.74 9.26
C LEU A 159 5.09 -13.67 10.65
N VAL A 160 4.69 -14.59 11.56
CA VAL A 160 5.21 -14.64 12.93
C VAL A 160 6.68 -15.03 12.94
N ALA A 161 7.07 -16.12 12.23
CA ALA A 161 8.44 -16.57 12.19
C ALA A 161 9.42 -15.51 11.66
N ILE A 162 9.04 -14.80 10.59
CA ILE A 162 9.85 -13.70 10.05
C ILE A 162 9.92 -12.53 11.03
N ALA A 163 8.82 -12.20 11.72
CA ALA A 163 8.79 -11.13 12.72
C ALA A 163 9.70 -11.46 13.93
N GLU A 164 9.64 -12.68 14.45
CA GLU A 164 10.54 -13.15 15.52
C GLU A 164 12.01 -13.07 15.07
N ARG A 165 12.29 -13.53 13.85
CA ARG A 165 13.63 -13.44 13.29
C ARG A 165 14.12 -12.00 13.13
N LEU A 166 13.24 -11.08 12.74
CA LEU A 166 13.55 -9.66 12.63
C LEU A 166 13.84 -9.04 14.00
N LEU A 167 13.14 -9.47 15.05
CA LEU A 167 13.41 -9.03 16.42
C LEU A 167 14.79 -9.47 16.92
N GLU A 168 15.25 -10.66 16.51
CA GLU A 168 16.58 -11.17 16.87
C GLU A 168 17.73 -10.46 16.13
N LYS A 169 17.54 -10.22 14.82
CA LYS A 169 18.61 -9.73 13.93
C LYS A 169 18.57 -8.23 13.65
N GLU A 170 17.45 -7.57 13.94
CA GLU A 170 17.17 -6.18 13.62
C GLU A 170 17.12 -5.86 12.12
N VAL A 171 17.77 -6.68 11.29
CA VAL A 171 17.78 -6.54 9.82
C VAL A 171 17.74 -7.93 9.18
N ILE A 172 16.84 -8.11 8.19
CA ILE A 172 16.77 -9.29 7.32
C ILE A 172 16.97 -8.82 5.87
N PHE A 173 17.92 -9.45 5.17
CA PHE A 173 18.17 -9.19 3.76
C PHE A 173 17.40 -10.14 2.85
N GLU A 174 17.34 -9.80 1.57
CA GLU A 174 16.57 -10.47 0.52
C GLU A 174 16.72 -12.00 0.53
N ASP A 175 17.96 -12.51 0.51
CA ASP A 175 18.21 -13.95 0.42
C ASP A 175 17.61 -14.72 1.60
N GLU A 176 17.80 -14.21 2.83
CA GLU A 176 17.26 -14.82 4.05
C GLU A 176 15.73 -14.72 4.08
N PHE A 177 15.20 -13.55 3.72
CA PHE A 177 13.76 -13.32 3.65
C PHE A 177 13.09 -14.29 2.64
N MET A 178 13.62 -14.37 1.43
CA MET A 178 13.07 -15.24 0.39
C MET A 178 13.17 -16.73 0.77
N ALA A 179 14.24 -17.13 1.45
CA ALA A 179 14.36 -18.48 1.99
C ALA A 179 13.22 -18.78 2.97
N MET A 180 12.92 -17.85 3.90
CA MET A 180 11.83 -18.02 4.87
C MET A 180 10.44 -18.03 4.23
N VAL A 181 10.23 -17.22 3.17
CA VAL A 181 8.96 -17.22 2.41
C VAL A 181 8.77 -18.51 1.64
N SER A 182 9.83 -19.11 1.10
CA SER A 182 9.79 -20.31 0.26
C SER A 182 9.63 -21.61 1.06
N VAL A 183 9.93 -21.63 2.36
CA VAL A 183 9.74 -22.82 3.21
C VAL A 183 8.25 -23.13 3.34
N GLU A 184 7.80 -24.29 2.87
CA GLU A 184 6.46 -24.78 3.19
C GLU A 184 6.35 -25.00 4.70
N PRO A 185 5.23 -24.60 5.35
CA PRO A 185 5.03 -24.93 6.75
C PRO A 185 5.09 -26.44 6.92
N ALA A 186 5.85 -26.91 7.92
CA ALA A 186 5.90 -28.32 8.25
C ALA A 186 4.47 -28.80 8.51
N ALA A 187 4.02 -29.77 7.72
CA ALA A 187 2.71 -30.38 7.90
C ALA A 187 2.61 -30.91 9.34
N ALA A 188 1.65 -30.34 10.09
CA ALA A 188 1.34 -30.78 11.46
C ALA A 188 0.53 -32.09 11.43
#